data_9ef3bdeb45cb5511c767df496fa8b145
#
_entry.id   9ef3bdeb45cb5511c767df496fa8b145
#
_cell.length_a   1.000
_cell.length_b   1.000
_cell.length_c   1.000
_cell.angle_alpha   90.00
_cell.angle_beta   90.00
_cell.angle_gamma   90.00
#
_symmetry.space_group_name_H-M   'P 1'
#
loop_
_entity.id
_entity.type
_entity.pdbx_description
1 polymer ?
#
loop_
_entity_poly.entity_id
_entity_poly.type
_entity_poly.pdbx_seq_one_letter_code
_entity_poly.pdbx_strand_id
1 'polypeptide(L)'
;MSKIKKALAMFLIFAMVLGMGITTFAAPGNANSKVTVQNADNATLTIAQVIETDNTAVTGWKFTDGAAAAYRTAFGGAENGDDDQRIIAGLIKYVDADAVIDDSIKDNIISADADKIAAALKGLSNDMFTPFVNGSAVTSAGVYAIRATEEGYVYSPMAVYVGFGKEDTTQINAKKAPNKVDKTAEDIEKVTEINKTVTYTAKSTIPYIPETDTN
;
A
#
# COMPACT_ATOMS: atom_id res chain seq x y z
N MET A 1 10.22 -6.50 22.69
CA MET A 1 9.95 -6.10 21.30
C MET A 1 9.53 -4.64 21.28
N SER A 2 10.29 -3.80 20.59
CA SER A 2 10.32 -2.36 20.75
C SER A 2 9.02 -1.70 20.29
N LYS A 3 8.55 -0.71 21.08
CA LYS A 3 7.39 0.14 20.82
C LYS A 3 7.48 0.89 19.45
N ILE A 4 8.67 0.99 18.90
CA ILE A 4 8.97 1.60 17.58
C ILE A 4 8.42 0.76 16.42
N LYS A 5 8.39 -0.59 16.54
CA LYS A 5 7.80 -1.46 15.50
C LYS A 5 6.29 -1.33 15.40
N LYS A 6 5.61 -0.96 16.49
CA LYS A 6 4.16 -0.72 16.50
C LYS A 6 3.78 0.65 15.92
N ALA A 7 4.64 1.66 16.05
CA ALA A 7 4.39 2.98 15.47
C ALA A 7 4.51 2.98 13.94
N LEU A 8 5.37 2.13 13.36
CA LEU A 8 5.51 2.03 11.90
C LEU A 8 4.31 1.31 11.23
N ALA A 9 3.63 0.43 11.97
CA ALA A 9 2.44 -0.27 11.49
C ALA A 9 1.18 0.60 11.46
N MET A 10 1.15 1.70 12.23
CA MET A 10 -0.02 2.56 12.38
C MET A 10 -0.16 3.61 11.25
N PHE A 11 0.77 3.61 10.28
CA PHE A 11 0.84 4.62 9.21
C PHE A 11 0.35 4.14 7.83
N LEU A 12 -0.43 3.06 7.77
CA LEU A 12 -1.04 2.64 6.53
C LEU A 12 -2.33 3.42 6.30
N ILE A 13 -2.24 4.62 5.71
CA ILE A 13 -3.43 5.22 5.14
C ILE A 13 -3.61 4.67 3.73
N PHE A 14 -4.57 3.78 3.65
CA PHE A 14 -5.18 3.37 2.41
C PHE A 14 -6.01 4.56 1.90
N ALA A 15 -5.47 5.35 1.00
CA ALA A 15 -6.29 6.29 0.24
C ALA A 15 -7.00 5.51 -0.87
N MET A 16 -7.92 4.63 -0.48
CA MET A 16 -8.94 4.17 -1.41
C MET A 16 -9.99 5.27 -1.47
N VAL A 17 -9.97 6.05 -2.53
CA VAL A 17 -11.11 6.89 -2.88
C VAL A 17 -12.22 5.95 -3.32
N LEU A 18 -13.20 5.83 -2.43
CA LEU A 18 -14.34 4.94 -2.57
C LEU A 18 -15.23 5.35 -3.72
N GLY A 19 -15.37 4.48 -4.65
CA GLY A 19 -16.34 4.50 -5.73
C GLY A 19 -16.68 3.10 -6.20
N MET A 20 -16.55 2.08 -5.35
CA MET A 20 -17.02 0.74 -5.65
C MET A 20 -18.55 0.66 -5.51
N GLY A 21 -19.29 1.48 -6.26
CA GLY A 21 -20.63 1.12 -6.60
C GLY A 21 -20.53 -0.14 -7.46
N ILE A 22 -20.97 -1.28 -6.94
CA ILE A 22 -21.17 -2.49 -7.74
C ILE A 22 -22.30 -2.17 -8.72
N THR A 23 -21.95 -1.53 -9.81
CA THR A 23 -22.86 -1.39 -10.93
C THR A 23 -22.43 -2.41 -11.96
N THR A 24 -23.31 -3.40 -12.11
CA THR A 24 -23.47 -4.26 -13.29
C THR A 24 -22.21 -4.46 -14.13
N PHE A 25 -21.74 -5.70 -14.16
CA PHE A 25 -20.70 -6.25 -15.01
C PHE A 25 -20.66 -5.58 -16.39
N ALA A 26 -19.91 -4.49 -16.50
CA ALA A 26 -19.53 -3.94 -17.77
C ALA A 26 -18.29 -4.71 -18.26
N ALA A 27 -18.18 -4.86 -19.57
CA ALA A 27 -17.00 -5.43 -20.25
C ALA A 27 -15.69 -4.91 -19.64
N PRO A 28 -14.54 -5.64 -19.77
CA PRO A 28 -13.27 -5.23 -19.21
C PRO A 28 -13.05 -3.75 -19.47
N GLY A 29 -13.16 -2.97 -18.40
CA GLY A 29 -13.38 -1.54 -18.53
C GLY A 29 -12.08 -0.80 -18.73
N ASN A 30 -12.02 -0.04 -19.78
CA ASN A 30 -11.02 0.99 -19.94
C ASN A 30 -11.23 2.04 -18.84
N ALA A 31 -10.19 2.37 -18.13
CA ALA A 31 -10.10 3.55 -17.29
C ALA A 31 -9.21 4.58 -18.01
N ASN A 32 -9.39 5.84 -17.70
CA ASN A 32 -8.46 6.91 -18.11
C ASN A 32 -8.26 7.85 -16.92
N SER A 33 -7.93 7.26 -15.77
CA SER A 33 -7.76 8.00 -14.53
C SER A 33 -6.32 8.42 -14.36
N LYS A 34 -6.11 9.70 -14.12
CA LYS A 34 -4.80 10.23 -13.73
C LYS A 34 -4.55 9.87 -12.27
N VAL A 35 -3.40 9.28 -11.99
CA VAL A 35 -2.97 8.94 -10.64
C VAL A 35 -1.91 9.94 -10.19
N THR A 36 -2.20 10.67 -9.13
CA THR A 36 -1.29 11.68 -8.56
C THR A 36 -0.86 11.27 -7.16
N VAL A 37 0.45 11.20 -6.93
CA VAL A 37 1.05 10.94 -5.63
C VAL A 37 1.55 12.26 -5.06
N GLN A 38 0.91 12.73 -4.00
CA GLN A 38 1.32 13.93 -3.28
C GLN A 38 2.43 13.59 -2.27
N ASN A 39 3.23 14.57 -1.87
CA ASN A 39 4.38 14.43 -0.98
C ASN A 39 5.49 13.47 -1.50
N ALA A 40 5.58 13.34 -2.83
CA ALA A 40 6.57 12.51 -3.51
C ALA A 40 7.26 13.26 -4.66
N ASP A 41 7.38 14.58 -4.57
CA ASP A 41 7.84 15.46 -5.67
C ASP A 41 9.26 15.15 -6.13
N ASN A 42 10.13 14.66 -5.22
CA ASN A 42 11.51 14.29 -5.52
C ASN A 42 11.71 12.77 -5.64
N ALA A 43 10.64 12.00 -5.56
CA ALA A 43 10.73 10.55 -5.59
C ALA A 43 10.64 10.01 -7.02
N THR A 44 11.43 8.98 -7.29
CA THR A 44 11.19 8.11 -8.44
C THR A 44 10.03 7.17 -8.11
N LEU A 45 8.99 7.19 -8.95
CA LEU A 45 7.80 6.38 -8.78
C LEU A 45 7.82 5.17 -9.72
N THR A 46 7.31 4.06 -9.21
CA THR A 46 7.01 2.87 -10.00
C THR A 46 5.62 2.36 -9.65
N ILE A 47 4.95 1.70 -10.60
CA ILE A 47 3.57 1.23 -10.47
C ILE A 47 3.43 -0.21 -10.95
N ALA A 48 2.55 -0.97 -10.29
CA ALA A 48 2.18 -2.32 -10.69
C ALA A 48 0.68 -2.53 -10.50
N GLN A 49 -0.01 -3.07 -11.50
CA GLN A 49 -1.39 -3.52 -11.30
C GLN A 49 -1.39 -4.82 -10.49
N VAL A 50 -2.17 -4.87 -9.42
CA VAL A 50 -2.23 -6.01 -8.49
C VAL A 50 -3.58 -6.71 -8.50
N ILE A 51 -4.65 -5.98 -8.85
CA ILE A 51 -5.98 -6.52 -9.06
C ILE A 51 -6.48 -5.97 -10.38
N GLU A 52 -7.02 -6.83 -11.21
CA GLU A 52 -7.61 -6.52 -12.50
C GLU A 52 -9.04 -7.03 -12.59
N THR A 53 -9.78 -6.58 -13.59
CA THR A 53 -11.15 -6.99 -13.82
C THR A 53 -11.23 -8.40 -14.39
N ASP A 54 -12.18 -9.18 -13.88
CA ASP A 54 -12.52 -10.50 -14.42
C ASP A 54 -14.02 -10.71 -14.31
N ASN A 55 -14.70 -10.67 -15.45
CA ASN A 55 -16.16 -10.84 -15.51
C ASN A 55 -16.64 -12.28 -15.26
N THR A 56 -15.72 -13.23 -15.17
CA THR A 56 -16.02 -14.61 -14.83
C THR A 56 -15.85 -14.88 -13.33
N ALA A 57 -15.16 -14.01 -12.63
CA ALA A 57 -14.94 -14.12 -11.20
C ALA A 57 -16.16 -13.63 -10.41
N VAL A 58 -16.49 -14.31 -9.32
CA VAL A 58 -17.65 -14.04 -8.49
C VAL A 58 -17.64 -12.62 -7.87
N THR A 59 -16.44 -12.05 -7.64
CA THR A 59 -16.30 -10.66 -7.20
C THR A 59 -16.20 -9.66 -8.34
N GLY A 60 -16.09 -10.11 -9.61
CA GLY A 60 -15.79 -9.26 -10.76
C GLY A 60 -14.31 -8.90 -10.91
N TRP A 61 -13.45 -9.43 -10.03
CA TRP A 61 -12.04 -9.08 -9.92
C TRP A 61 -11.17 -10.32 -9.74
N LYS A 62 -9.91 -10.25 -10.17
CA LYS A 62 -8.89 -11.25 -9.87
C LYS A 62 -7.56 -10.59 -9.57
N PHE A 63 -6.68 -11.31 -8.88
CA PHE A 63 -5.29 -10.90 -8.78
C PHE A 63 -4.60 -11.06 -10.13
N THR A 64 -3.67 -10.16 -10.44
CA THR A 64 -2.70 -10.40 -11.50
C THR A 64 -1.77 -11.54 -11.08
N ASP A 65 -1.22 -12.28 -12.05
CA ASP A 65 -0.40 -13.48 -11.76
C ASP A 65 0.76 -13.18 -10.81
N GLY A 66 1.43 -12.03 -10.98
CA GLY A 66 2.54 -11.62 -10.12
C GLY A 66 2.12 -11.22 -8.71
N ALA A 67 0.87 -10.79 -8.50
CA ALA A 67 0.38 -10.32 -7.19
C ALA A 67 -0.22 -11.42 -6.34
N ALA A 68 -0.83 -12.43 -6.95
CA ALA A 68 -1.60 -13.47 -6.26
C ALA A 68 -0.82 -14.12 -5.10
N ALA A 69 0.41 -14.54 -5.34
CA ALA A 69 1.25 -15.21 -4.34
C ALA A 69 1.52 -14.33 -3.10
N ALA A 70 1.79 -13.02 -3.29
CA ALA A 70 2.04 -12.09 -2.20
C ALA A 70 0.79 -11.90 -1.33
N TYR A 71 -0.39 -11.79 -1.95
CA TYR A 71 -1.65 -11.66 -1.22
C TYR A 71 -2.03 -12.95 -0.51
N ARG A 72 -1.91 -14.13 -1.14
CA ARG A 72 -2.13 -15.42 -0.48
C ARG A 72 -1.26 -15.58 0.75
N THR A 73 0.03 -15.31 0.63
CA THR A 73 0.98 -15.38 1.76
C THR A 73 0.58 -14.42 2.89
N ALA A 74 0.26 -13.17 2.58
CA ALA A 74 -0.08 -12.16 3.59
C ALA A 74 -1.41 -12.43 4.31
N PHE A 75 -2.36 -13.04 3.61
CA PHE A 75 -3.71 -13.31 4.12
C PHE A 75 -3.87 -14.74 4.67
N GLY A 76 -2.85 -15.60 4.53
CA GLY A 76 -2.94 -17.00 4.92
C GLY A 76 -3.86 -17.82 4.02
N GLY A 77 -4.01 -17.42 2.76
CA GLY A 77 -4.82 -18.11 1.77
C GLY A 77 -4.09 -19.32 1.16
N ALA A 78 -4.85 -20.21 0.54
CA ALA A 78 -4.34 -21.40 -0.11
C ALA A 78 -3.46 -21.04 -1.33
N GLU A 79 -2.32 -21.72 -1.48
CA GLU A 79 -1.36 -21.47 -2.56
C GLU A 79 -1.96 -21.75 -3.96
N ASN A 80 -2.90 -22.70 -4.05
CA ASN A 80 -3.57 -23.08 -5.30
C ASN A 80 -4.57 -22.03 -5.82
N GLY A 81 -4.85 -20.96 -5.02
CA GLY A 81 -5.75 -19.87 -5.39
C GLY A 81 -7.22 -20.05 -5.03
N ASP A 82 -7.59 -21.13 -4.33
CA ASP A 82 -8.97 -21.38 -3.92
C ASP A 82 -9.54 -20.26 -3.03
N ASP A 83 -8.66 -19.51 -2.35
CA ASP A 83 -9.03 -18.41 -1.46
C ASP A 83 -8.99 -17.03 -2.10
N ASP A 84 -8.57 -16.89 -3.35
CA ASP A 84 -8.37 -15.58 -3.99
C ASP A 84 -9.64 -14.72 -3.97
N GLN A 85 -10.77 -15.28 -4.34
CA GLN A 85 -12.04 -14.56 -4.34
C GLN A 85 -12.49 -14.17 -2.93
N ARG A 86 -12.17 -14.98 -1.93
CA ARG A 86 -12.46 -14.71 -0.51
C ARG A 86 -11.57 -13.61 0.06
N ILE A 87 -10.31 -13.55 -0.39
CA ILE A 87 -9.37 -12.46 -0.05
C ILE A 87 -9.83 -11.16 -0.72
N ILE A 88 -10.17 -11.20 -2.01
CA ILE A 88 -10.67 -10.03 -2.74
C ILE A 88 -11.97 -9.51 -2.12
N ALA A 89 -12.90 -10.38 -1.75
CA ALA A 89 -14.11 -9.99 -1.03
C ALA A 89 -13.80 -9.30 0.31
N GLY A 90 -12.78 -9.78 1.03
CA GLY A 90 -12.28 -9.14 2.25
C GLY A 90 -11.69 -7.75 2.01
N LEU A 91 -10.95 -7.57 0.92
CA LEU A 91 -10.44 -6.26 0.50
C LEU A 91 -11.58 -5.30 0.13
N ILE A 92 -12.60 -5.78 -0.60
CA ILE A 92 -13.79 -5.00 -0.93
C ILE A 92 -14.49 -4.54 0.36
N LYS A 93 -14.74 -5.44 1.30
CA LYS A 93 -15.36 -5.13 2.60
C LYS A 93 -14.52 -4.20 3.47
N TYR A 94 -13.19 -4.28 3.38
CA TYR A 94 -12.30 -3.37 4.09
C TYR A 94 -12.43 -1.93 3.61
N VAL A 95 -12.66 -1.76 2.31
CA VAL A 95 -12.82 -0.46 1.67
C VAL A 95 -14.24 0.08 1.82
N ASP A 96 -15.22 -0.79 1.62
CA ASP A 96 -16.64 -0.49 1.71
C ASP A 96 -17.35 -1.57 2.54
N ALA A 97 -17.61 -1.26 3.80
CA ALA A 97 -18.25 -2.19 4.74
C ALA A 97 -19.67 -2.58 4.28
N ASP A 98 -20.32 -1.71 3.52
CA ASP A 98 -21.68 -1.91 3.01
C ASP A 98 -21.72 -2.62 1.64
N ALA A 99 -20.55 -2.86 1.02
CA ALA A 99 -20.47 -3.55 -0.26
C ALA A 99 -21.21 -4.90 -0.21
N VAL A 100 -22.00 -5.20 -1.23
CA VAL A 100 -22.71 -6.48 -1.35
C VAL A 100 -21.74 -7.52 -1.90
N ILE A 101 -21.57 -8.62 -1.19
CA ILE A 101 -20.76 -9.77 -1.63
C ILE A 101 -21.69 -10.90 -2.03
N ASP A 102 -21.32 -11.61 -3.08
CA ASP A 102 -22.09 -12.75 -3.59
C ASP A 102 -22.35 -13.81 -2.51
N ASP A 103 -23.54 -14.35 -2.50
CA ASP A 103 -24.00 -15.32 -1.50
C ASP A 103 -23.14 -16.59 -1.46
N SER A 104 -22.49 -16.95 -2.56
CA SER A 104 -21.62 -18.15 -2.62
C SER A 104 -20.36 -18.05 -1.79
N ILE A 105 -19.88 -16.82 -1.48
CA ILE A 105 -18.62 -16.61 -0.75
C ILE A 105 -18.77 -15.74 0.51
N LYS A 106 -19.92 -15.08 0.73
CA LYS A 106 -20.11 -14.10 1.81
C LYS A 106 -19.82 -14.64 3.21
N ASP A 107 -20.11 -15.93 3.46
CA ASP A 107 -19.94 -16.56 4.77
C ASP A 107 -18.50 -17.03 5.04
N ASN A 108 -17.63 -16.96 4.02
CA ASN A 108 -16.26 -17.45 4.07
C ASN A 108 -15.23 -16.36 3.69
N ILE A 109 -15.57 -15.08 3.84
CA ILE A 109 -14.67 -13.97 3.53
C ILE A 109 -13.42 -14.03 4.41
N ILE A 110 -12.24 -13.88 3.80
CA ILE A 110 -10.99 -13.72 4.53
C ILE A 110 -10.79 -12.23 4.81
N SER A 111 -10.98 -11.84 6.07
CA SER A 111 -10.95 -10.44 6.49
C SER A 111 -9.61 -9.78 6.20
N ALA A 112 -9.69 -8.58 5.62
CA ALA A 112 -8.57 -7.71 5.39
C ALA A 112 -8.35 -6.76 6.59
N ASP A 113 -7.10 -6.44 6.84
CA ASP A 113 -6.66 -5.39 7.75
C ASP A 113 -5.43 -4.69 7.18
N ALA A 114 -5.05 -3.57 7.79
CA ALA A 114 -3.95 -2.74 7.33
C ALA A 114 -2.60 -3.49 7.31
N ASP A 115 -2.36 -4.38 8.28
CA ASP A 115 -1.10 -5.11 8.41
C ASP A 115 -0.96 -6.15 7.29
N LYS A 116 -2.03 -6.91 7.01
CA LYS A 116 -2.06 -7.88 5.92
C LYS A 116 -1.87 -7.20 4.55
N ILE A 117 -2.58 -6.09 4.34
CA ILE A 117 -2.45 -5.32 3.09
C ILE A 117 -1.02 -4.81 2.92
N ALA A 118 -0.42 -4.25 3.99
CA ALA A 118 0.96 -3.79 3.96
C ALA A 118 1.94 -4.93 3.69
N ALA A 119 1.71 -6.10 4.29
CA ALA A 119 2.53 -7.29 4.06
C ALA A 119 2.44 -7.76 2.60
N ALA A 120 1.22 -7.80 2.04
CA ALA A 120 1.01 -8.13 0.64
C ALA A 120 1.76 -7.18 -0.30
N LEU A 121 1.58 -5.85 -0.13
CA LEU A 121 2.25 -4.84 -0.95
C LEU A 121 3.78 -4.89 -0.86
N LYS A 122 4.32 -5.21 0.33
CA LYS A 122 5.77 -5.41 0.52
C LYS A 122 6.27 -6.70 -0.13
N GLY A 123 5.42 -7.73 -0.16
CA GLY A 123 5.74 -9.03 -0.75
C GLY A 123 5.72 -9.07 -2.27
N LEU A 124 5.21 -8.02 -2.93
CA LEU A 124 5.21 -7.94 -4.40
C LEU A 124 6.63 -7.96 -4.96
N SER A 125 6.85 -8.73 -6.01
CA SER A 125 8.14 -8.80 -6.70
C SER A 125 8.50 -7.48 -7.40
N ASN A 126 9.79 -7.15 -7.49
CA ASN A 126 10.25 -5.89 -8.09
C ASN A 126 10.01 -5.84 -9.61
N ASP A 127 10.03 -6.98 -10.27
CA ASP A 127 9.82 -7.12 -11.71
C ASP A 127 8.38 -6.79 -12.18
N MET A 128 7.42 -6.78 -11.24
CA MET A 128 6.07 -6.30 -11.53
C MET A 128 5.99 -4.79 -11.74
N PHE A 129 6.95 -4.05 -11.21
CA PHE A 129 6.87 -2.58 -11.18
C PHE A 129 7.52 -1.96 -12.41
N THR A 130 6.77 -1.10 -13.08
CA THR A 130 7.24 -0.29 -14.20
C THR A 130 7.41 1.18 -13.80
N PRO A 131 8.31 1.94 -14.45
CA PRO A 131 8.43 3.37 -14.20
C PRO A 131 7.09 4.10 -14.36
N PHE A 132 6.83 5.03 -13.45
CA PHE A 132 5.59 5.80 -13.45
C PHE A 132 5.87 7.29 -13.35
N VAL A 133 5.27 8.07 -14.23
CA VAL A 133 5.31 9.53 -14.16
C VAL A 133 4.13 10.03 -13.34
N ASN A 134 4.40 10.79 -12.29
CA ASN A 134 3.36 11.34 -11.41
C ASN A 134 2.32 12.15 -12.21
N GLY A 135 1.04 11.84 -12.02
CA GLY A 135 -0.05 12.46 -12.76
C GLY A 135 -0.36 11.82 -14.12
N SER A 136 0.33 10.74 -14.51
CA SER A 136 -0.01 9.98 -15.72
C SER A 136 -1.30 9.20 -15.54
N ALA A 137 -1.97 8.95 -16.67
CA ALA A 137 -3.17 8.12 -16.70
C ALA A 137 -2.82 6.63 -16.67
N VAL A 138 -3.66 5.85 -16.00
CA VAL A 138 -3.74 4.40 -16.13
C VAL A 138 -4.96 4.05 -16.97
N THR A 139 -4.84 3.02 -17.81
CA THR A 139 -5.83 2.71 -18.85
C THR A 139 -6.75 1.54 -18.51
N SER A 140 -6.51 0.88 -17.39
CA SER A 140 -7.31 -0.27 -16.94
C SER A 140 -7.88 -0.02 -15.54
N ALA A 141 -9.10 -0.45 -15.30
CA ALA A 141 -9.66 -0.45 -13.97
C ALA A 141 -8.99 -1.52 -13.09
N GLY A 142 -8.84 -1.24 -11.81
CA GLY A 142 -8.23 -2.18 -10.87
C GLY A 142 -7.55 -1.51 -9.69
N VAL A 143 -6.74 -2.28 -8.98
CA VAL A 143 -5.92 -1.79 -7.89
C VAL A 143 -4.46 -1.78 -8.33
N TYR A 144 -3.80 -0.67 -8.07
CA TYR A 144 -2.40 -0.45 -8.40
C TYR A 144 -1.58 -0.25 -7.13
N ALA A 145 -0.51 -1.01 -6.99
CA ALA A 145 0.53 -0.74 -6.00
C ALA A 145 1.49 0.32 -6.55
N ILE A 146 1.92 1.24 -5.70
CA ILE A 146 2.87 2.30 -6.05
C ILE A 146 4.04 2.25 -5.07
N ARG A 147 5.25 2.34 -5.61
CA ARG A 147 6.48 2.50 -4.83
C ARG A 147 7.11 3.84 -5.15
N ALA A 148 7.65 4.45 -4.10
CA ALA A 148 8.42 5.68 -4.22
C ALA A 148 9.82 5.47 -3.63
N THR A 149 10.84 5.94 -4.35
CA THR A 149 12.24 5.89 -3.93
C THR A 149 12.81 7.29 -3.94
N GLU A 150 13.33 7.72 -2.80
CA GLU A 150 13.96 9.03 -2.61
C GLU A 150 15.14 8.86 -1.64
N GLU A 151 16.28 9.50 -1.95
CA GLU A 151 17.44 9.43 -1.08
C GLU A 151 17.13 10.04 0.30
N GLY A 152 17.50 9.34 1.35
CA GLY A 152 17.30 9.79 2.73
C GLY A 152 15.90 9.54 3.28
N TYR A 153 14.99 8.89 2.53
CA TYR A 153 13.63 8.62 2.98
C TYR A 153 13.21 7.17 2.76
N VAL A 154 12.28 6.72 3.58
CA VAL A 154 11.56 5.45 3.43
C VAL A 154 10.08 5.77 3.28
N TYR A 155 9.45 5.24 2.25
CA TYR A 155 8.04 5.39 1.98
C TYR A 155 7.23 4.21 2.50
N SER A 156 6.05 4.49 3.03
CA SER A 156 5.06 3.45 3.31
C SER A 156 4.53 2.84 2.02
N PRO A 157 4.13 1.56 2.02
CA PRO A 157 3.45 0.96 0.88
C PRO A 157 2.20 1.76 0.50
N MET A 158 1.98 1.94 -0.79
CA MET A 158 0.85 2.69 -1.33
C MET A 158 0.07 1.81 -2.30
N ALA A 159 -1.25 1.93 -2.28
CA ALA A 159 -2.11 1.36 -3.30
C ALA A 159 -3.25 2.32 -3.64
N VAL A 160 -3.73 2.25 -4.87
CA VAL A 160 -4.79 3.10 -5.38
C VAL A 160 -5.79 2.26 -6.16
N TYR A 161 -7.07 2.51 -5.95
CA TYR A 161 -8.14 1.95 -6.77
C TYR A 161 -8.51 2.90 -7.90
N VAL A 162 -8.63 2.34 -9.09
CA VAL A 162 -9.07 3.03 -10.31
C VAL A 162 -10.33 2.35 -10.81
N GLY A 163 -11.44 3.07 -10.78
CA GLY A 163 -12.75 2.57 -11.17
C GLY A 163 -12.97 2.52 -12.68
N PHE A 164 -14.05 1.85 -13.07
CA PHE A 164 -14.48 1.77 -14.47
C PHE A 164 -14.94 3.12 -15.02
N GLY A 165 -14.59 3.41 -16.26
CA GLY A 165 -15.19 4.47 -17.06
C GLY A 165 -15.00 5.89 -16.54
N LYS A 166 -14.15 6.09 -15.53
CA LYS A 166 -13.90 7.40 -14.97
C LYS A 166 -12.68 8.05 -15.60
N GLU A 167 -12.85 9.29 -16.05
CA GLU A 167 -11.77 10.21 -16.42
C GLU A 167 -11.42 11.12 -15.24
N ASP A 168 -11.29 10.53 -14.04
CA ASP A 168 -11.04 11.28 -12.82
C ASP A 168 -9.55 11.32 -12.48
N THR A 169 -9.19 12.28 -11.63
CA THR A 169 -7.87 12.27 -10.99
C THR A 169 -7.99 11.59 -9.65
N THR A 170 -7.31 10.48 -9.48
CA THR A 170 -7.17 9.81 -8.19
C THR A 170 -5.91 10.31 -7.51
N GLN A 171 -6.03 10.79 -6.27
CA GLN A 171 -4.92 11.33 -5.49
C GLN A 171 -4.60 10.41 -4.32
N ILE A 172 -3.33 10.21 -4.06
CA ILE A 172 -2.82 9.50 -2.90
C ILE A 172 -1.75 10.35 -2.20
N ASN A 173 -1.82 10.44 -0.88
CA ASN A 173 -0.81 11.12 -0.08
C ASN A 173 0.26 10.12 0.35
N ALA A 174 1.47 10.27 -0.20
CA ALA A 174 2.60 9.46 0.22
C ALA A 174 3.02 9.81 1.65
N LYS A 175 3.27 8.77 2.43
CA LYS A 175 3.85 8.91 3.77
C LYS A 175 5.29 8.47 3.73
N LYS A 176 6.18 9.37 4.11
CA LYS A 176 7.61 9.11 4.16
C LYS A 176 8.20 9.46 5.53
N ALA A 177 9.24 8.75 5.90
CA ALA A 177 10.04 9.02 7.09
C ALA A 177 11.51 9.11 6.71
N PRO A 178 12.29 10.00 7.33
CA PRO A 178 13.74 10.01 7.16
C PRO A 178 14.35 8.66 7.56
N ASN A 179 15.26 8.15 6.75
CA ASN A 179 15.98 6.90 7.08
C ASN A 179 17.35 7.15 7.75
N LYS A 180 17.70 8.42 7.95
CA LYS A 180 19.00 8.82 8.51
C LYS A 180 18.89 9.01 10.02
N VAL A 181 19.74 8.31 10.74
CA VAL A 181 19.98 8.53 12.17
C VAL A 181 21.41 8.99 12.32
N ASP A 182 21.62 10.25 12.71
CA ASP A 182 22.94 10.76 13.00
C ASP A 182 23.31 10.39 14.44
N LYS A 183 24.44 9.70 14.59
CA LYS A 183 25.05 9.41 15.90
C LYS A 183 26.34 10.23 16.01
N THR A 184 26.42 11.00 17.07
CA THR A 184 27.67 11.67 17.45
C THR A 184 28.14 11.16 18.82
N ALA A 185 29.43 10.91 18.96
CA ALA A 185 30.06 10.64 20.24
C ALA A 185 30.75 11.91 20.70
N GLU A 186 30.65 12.28 21.96
CA GLU A 186 31.34 13.46 22.55
C GLU A 186 32.84 13.25 22.66
N ASP A 187 33.28 11.99 22.66
CA ASP A 187 34.71 11.65 22.71
C ASP A 187 35.20 11.33 21.30
N ILE A 188 35.96 12.25 20.71
CA ILE A 188 36.53 12.16 19.36
C ILE A 188 37.78 11.28 19.36
N GLU A 189 38.43 11.10 20.51
CA GLU A 189 39.58 10.22 20.67
C GLU A 189 39.09 8.77 20.72
N LYS A 190 39.44 7.99 19.71
CA LYS A 190 39.00 6.58 19.53
C LYS A 190 39.46 5.60 20.61
N VAL A 191 39.95 6.10 21.74
CA VAL A 191 40.48 5.31 22.85
C VAL A 191 39.75 5.69 24.13
N THR A 192 38.97 4.77 24.68
CA THR A 192 38.36 4.91 26.00
C THR A 192 39.25 4.29 27.05
N GLU A 193 39.62 5.07 28.08
CA GLU A 193 40.25 4.55 29.30
C GLU A 193 39.24 3.68 30.07
N ILE A 194 39.74 2.68 30.79
CA ILE A 194 38.92 1.84 31.66
C ILE A 194 38.19 2.73 32.69
N ASN A 195 36.88 2.58 32.82
CA ASN A 195 35.97 3.36 33.68
C ASN A 195 35.61 4.77 33.20
N LYS A 196 35.87 5.14 31.95
CA LYS A 196 35.39 6.39 31.38
C LYS A 196 33.99 6.20 30.80
N THR A 197 33.06 7.12 31.10
CA THR A 197 31.75 7.14 30.50
C THR A 197 31.80 7.78 29.11
N VAL A 198 31.30 7.10 28.11
CA VAL A 198 31.15 7.65 26.76
C VAL A 198 29.66 7.96 26.52
N THR A 199 29.37 9.23 26.27
CA THR A 199 28.00 9.69 25.96
C THR A 199 27.80 9.67 24.47
N TYR A 200 26.75 8.99 24.03
CA TYR A 200 26.28 8.96 22.63
C TYR A 200 25.00 9.76 22.48
N THR A 201 24.97 10.69 21.56
CA THR A 201 23.76 11.40 21.18
C THR A 201 23.27 10.87 19.83
N ALA A 202 22.06 10.34 19.80
CA ALA A 202 21.39 9.96 18.56
C ALA A 202 20.30 10.99 18.24
N LYS A 203 20.38 11.62 17.08
CA LYS A 203 19.35 12.54 16.57
C LYS A 203 18.61 11.87 15.43
N SER A 204 17.29 11.89 15.50
CA SER A 204 16.41 11.43 14.42
C SER A 204 15.30 12.44 14.23
N THR A 205 14.93 12.70 12.99
CA THR A 205 13.79 13.56 12.68
C THR A 205 12.52 12.71 12.75
N ILE A 206 11.61 13.09 13.64
CA ILE A 206 10.28 12.49 13.68
C ILE A 206 9.43 13.27 12.68
N PRO A 207 8.83 12.60 11.67
CA PRO A 207 7.93 13.28 10.74
C PRO A 207 6.78 13.93 11.51
N TYR A 208 6.51 15.19 11.25
CA TYR A 208 5.33 15.87 11.78
C TYR A 208 4.07 15.24 11.19
N ILE A 209 3.20 14.75 12.05
CA ILE A 209 1.87 14.31 11.68
C ILE A 209 0.93 15.43 12.11
N PRO A 210 0.29 16.17 11.17
CA PRO A 210 -0.76 17.10 11.56
C PRO A 210 -1.84 16.35 12.34
N GLU A 211 -2.21 16.84 13.51
CA GLU A 211 -3.43 16.42 14.16
C GLU A 211 -4.57 16.71 13.19
N THR A 212 -5.37 15.70 12.88
CA THR A 212 -6.61 15.92 12.15
C THR A 212 -7.52 16.72 13.08
N ASP A 213 -7.81 17.96 12.73
CA ASP A 213 -8.84 18.76 13.40
C ASP A 213 -10.14 17.96 13.40
N THR A 214 -10.49 17.47 14.57
CA THR A 214 -11.82 16.94 14.84
C THR A 214 -12.70 18.14 15.19
N ASN A 215 -13.35 18.72 14.19
CA ASN A 215 -14.56 19.52 14.32
C ASN A 215 -15.73 18.79 13.71
#